data_904325bd506547f8dacc38094c46ec8d
#
_entry.id   904325bd506547f8dacc38094c46ec8d
#
_cell.length_a   1.000
_cell.length_b   1.000
_cell.length_c   1.000
_cell.angle_alpha   90.00
_cell.angle_beta   90.00
_cell.angle_gamma   90.00
#
_symmetry.space_group_name_H-M   'P 1'
#
loop_
_entity.id
_entity.type
_entity.pdbx_description
1 polymer ?
#
loop_
_entity_poly.entity_id
_entity_poly.type
_entity_poly.pdbx_seq_one_letter_code
_entity_poly.pdbx_strand_id
1 'polypeptide(L)' 'MIQVKVFDQEHEKDLEYDMNRFLERLDENKLVDIKYNVAAMPEDDEEEQIYCFSAMVIYRA' A
#
# COMPACT_ATOMS: atom_id res chain seq x y z
N MET A 1 -13.75 3.73 -16.23
CA MET A 1 -12.83 4.79 -15.78
C MET A 1 -11.74 4.16 -14.91
N ILE A 2 -10.50 4.50 -15.16
CA ILE A 2 -9.37 4.01 -14.35
C ILE A 2 -9.23 4.90 -13.12
N GLN A 3 -9.09 4.27 -11.95
CA GLN A 3 -8.91 4.96 -10.69
C GLN A 3 -7.76 4.32 -9.92
N VAL A 4 -7.28 5.01 -8.92
CA VAL A 4 -6.25 4.50 -8.02
C VAL A 4 -6.71 4.62 -6.57
N LYS A 5 -6.30 3.65 -5.78
CA LYS A 5 -6.44 3.68 -4.33
C LYS A 5 -5.04 3.59 -3.73
N VAL A 6 -4.65 4.58 -2.95
CA VAL A 6 -3.32 4.66 -2.36
C VAL A 6 -3.40 4.28 -0.89
N PHE A 7 -2.43 3.48 -0.45
CA PHE A 7 -2.30 3.04 0.93
C PHE A 7 -0.90 3.34 1.43
N ASP A 8 -0.78 3.73 2.68
CA ASP A 8 0.51 3.86 3.33
C ASP A 8 0.39 3.46 4.80
N GLN A 9 1.39 2.79 5.31
CA GLN A 9 1.45 2.35 6.70
C GLN A 9 2.90 2.23 7.14
N GLU A 10 3.13 2.35 8.45
CA GLU A 10 4.45 2.16 9.03
C GLU A 10 4.80 0.68 9.24
N HIS A 11 3.81 -0.19 9.19
CA HIS A 11 3.98 -1.64 9.37
C HIS A 11 3.40 -2.39 8.18
N GLU A 12 4.18 -3.33 7.66
CA GLU A 12 3.78 -4.10 6.47
C GLU A 12 2.49 -4.90 6.69
N LYS A 13 2.27 -5.39 7.90
CA LYS A 13 1.07 -6.17 8.22
C LYS A 13 -0.18 -5.29 8.17
N ASP A 14 -0.07 -4.05 8.60
CA ASP A 14 -1.18 -3.12 8.55
C ASP A 14 -1.50 -2.74 7.12
N LEU A 15 -0.47 -2.56 6.29
CA LEU A 15 -0.67 -2.30 4.87
C LEU A 15 -1.38 -3.48 4.19
N GLU A 16 -0.91 -4.68 4.45
CA GLU A 16 -1.50 -5.90 3.90
C GLU A 16 -2.97 -6.02 4.28
N TYR A 17 -3.29 -5.76 5.53
CA TYR A 17 -4.66 -5.83 6.02
C TYR A 17 -5.56 -4.82 5.30
N ASP A 18 -5.11 -3.57 5.20
CA ASP A 18 -5.88 -2.51 4.55
C ASP A 18 -6.11 -2.82 3.07
N MET A 19 -5.08 -3.29 2.39
CA MET A 19 -5.16 -3.64 0.98
C MET A 19 -6.12 -4.81 0.75
N ASN A 20 -6.03 -5.84 1.58
CA ASN A 20 -6.89 -7.01 1.43
C ASN A 20 -8.35 -6.67 1.67
N ARG A 21 -8.63 -5.78 2.62
CA ARG A 21 -10.01 -5.31 2.84
C ARG A 21 -10.56 -4.61 1.61
N PHE A 22 -9.75 -3.81 0.95
CA PHE A 22 -10.17 -3.15 -0.29
C PHE A 22 -10.38 -4.18 -1.41
N LEU A 23 -9.43 -5.09 -1.56
CA LEU A 23 -9.46 -6.08 -2.64
C LEU A 23 -10.65 -7.06 -2.51
N GLU A 24 -11.08 -7.35 -1.29
CA GLU A 24 -12.25 -8.19 -1.05
C GLU A 24 -13.52 -7.61 -1.66
N ARG A 25 -13.60 -6.29 -1.74
CA ARG A 25 -14.76 -5.58 -2.27
C ARG A 25 -14.65 -5.29 -3.76
N LEU A 26 -13.46 -5.46 -4.31
CA LEU A 26 -13.21 -5.18 -5.72
C LEU A 26 -13.47 -6.43 -6.54
N ASP A 27 -14.18 -6.27 -7.65
CA ASP A 27 -14.31 -7.33 -8.64
C ASP A 27 -12.94 -7.57 -9.27
N GLU A 28 -12.49 -8.83 -9.27
CA GLU A 28 -11.17 -9.20 -9.78
C GLU A 28 -10.95 -8.74 -11.23
N ASN A 29 -12.00 -8.74 -12.03
CA ASN A 29 -11.92 -8.32 -13.42
C ASN A 29 -11.64 -6.84 -13.58
N LYS A 30 -11.79 -6.07 -12.51
CA LYS A 30 -11.56 -4.63 -12.52
C LYS A 30 -10.17 -4.24 -12.04
N LEU A 31 -9.41 -5.19 -11.52
CA LEU A 31 -8.04 -4.92 -11.10
C LEU A 31 -7.14 -4.79 -12.31
N VAL A 32 -6.39 -3.69 -12.38
CA VAL A 32 -5.44 -3.44 -13.45
C VAL A 32 -4.02 -3.76 -13.00
N ASP A 33 -3.60 -3.22 -11.86
CA ASP A 33 -2.23 -3.43 -11.39
C ASP A 33 -2.12 -3.01 -9.92
N ILE A 34 -1.06 -3.48 -9.27
CA ILE A 34 -0.70 -3.07 -7.91
C ILE A 34 0.76 -2.67 -7.94
N LYS A 35 1.06 -1.47 -7.43
CA LYS A 35 2.42 -0.99 -7.25
C LYS A 35 2.74 -0.95 -5.76
N TYR A 36 3.94 -1.36 -5.40
CA TYR A 36 4.37 -1.43 -4.00
C TYR A 36 5.72 -0.75 -3.86
N ASN A 37 5.90 -0.02 -2.77
CA ASN A 37 7.15 0.67 -2.50
C ASN A 37 7.44 0.68 -1.00
N VAL A 38 8.71 0.57 -0.65
CA VAL A 38 9.18 0.66 0.73
C VAL A 38 10.22 1.76 0.79
N ALA A 39 10.01 2.71 1.70
CA ALA A 39 10.98 3.75 1.99
C ALA A 39 11.44 3.58 3.44
N ALA A 40 12.75 3.65 3.65
CA ALA A 40 13.35 3.64 4.96
C ALA A 40 13.99 5.00 5.22
N MET A 41 13.62 5.62 6.34
CA MET A 41 14.18 6.90 6.73
C MET A 41 14.93 6.74 8.04
N PRO A 42 16.18 7.22 8.13
CA PRO A 42 16.89 7.19 9.40
C PRO A 42 16.27 8.21 10.36
N GLU A 43 16.01 7.77 11.59
CA GLU A 43 15.71 8.71 12.67
C GLU A 43 17.00 9.33 13.20
N ASP A 44 16.86 10.48 13.89
CA ASP A 44 17.98 11.17 14.53
C ASP A 44 18.68 10.32 15.59
N ASP A 45 17.99 9.34 16.15
CA ASP A 45 18.61 8.32 17.00
C ASP A 45 19.15 7.20 16.09
N GLU A 46 20.45 7.09 16.07
CA GLU A 46 21.23 6.27 15.15
C GLU A 46 20.84 4.79 15.07
N GLU A 47 20.00 4.30 15.97
CA GLU A 47 19.67 2.90 16.07
C GLU A 47 18.29 2.54 15.51
N GLU A 48 17.44 3.53 15.23
CA GLU A 48 16.08 3.26 14.76
C GLU A 48 15.88 3.79 13.34
N GLN A 49 15.23 2.97 12.53
CA GLN A 49 14.80 3.36 11.20
C GLN A 49 13.27 3.35 11.16
N ILE A 50 12.70 4.37 10.56
CA ILE A 50 11.28 4.39 10.26
C ILE A 50 11.09 3.86 8.85
N TYR A 51 10.23 2.86 8.71
CA TYR A 51 9.85 2.32 7.41
C TYR A 51 8.49 2.85 7.04
N CYS A 52 8.35 3.26 5.79
CA CYS A 52 7.06 3.59 5.22
C CYS A 52 6.77 2.61 4.10
N PHE A 53 5.72 1.83 4.28
CA PHE A 53 5.26 0.87 3.29
C PHE A 53 4.08 1.49 2.57
N SER A 54 4.17 1.59 1.26
CA SER A 54 3.10 2.18 0.46
C SER A 54 2.75 1.30 -0.71
N ALA A 55 1.50 1.40 -1.13
CA ALA A 55 1.02 0.65 -2.28
C ALA A 55 -0.06 1.46 -2.99
N MET A 56 -0.20 1.20 -4.27
CA MET A 56 -1.24 1.79 -5.10
C MET A 56 -1.95 0.68 -5.84
N VAL A 57 -3.25 0.61 -5.67
CA VAL A 57 -4.09 -0.31 -6.45
C VAL A 57 -4.68 0.50 -7.61
N ILE A 58 -4.46 0.03 -8.83
CA ILE A 58 -4.99 0.64 -10.04
C ILE A 58 -6.13 -0.25 -10.52
N TYR A 59 -7.30 0.33 -10.69
CA TYR A 59 -8.50 -0.46 -10.98
C TYR A 59 -9.47 0.31 -11.85
N ARG A 60 -10.44 -0.40 -12.39
CA ARG A 60 -11.51 0.17 -13.17
C ARG A 60 -12.75 0.32 -12.30
N ALA A 61 -13.28 1.53 -12.28
CA ALA A 61 -14.50 1.82 -11.53
C ALA A 61 -15.74 1.78 -12.43
#